data_2688d6778bf4aba42a470ae1131e777c
#
_entry.id   2688d6778bf4aba42a470ae1131e777c
#
_cell.length_a   1.000
_cell.length_b   1.000
_cell.length_c   1.000
_cell.angle_alpha   90.00
_cell.angle_beta   90.00
_cell.angle_gamma   90.00
#
_symmetry.space_group_name_H-M   'P 1'
#
loop_
_entity.id
_entity.type
_entity.pdbx_description
1 polymer ?
#
loop_
_entity_poly.entity_id
_entity_poly.type
_entity_poly.pdbx_seq_one_letter_code
_entity_poly.pdbx_strand_id
1 'polypeptide(L)'
;MTTKLSRRSMLVAGLAVGATAATSPAATSAIASPGGGSTEPGSAVPEAGTAFTAATVIDPASGRVRPDTTVLVRGDSITEVGRTGQVRVPAGAAVVDLRGKFLIPGLADMHTHGYAEQIDPALCVANGVTTVREMSGTAPVHDWRRRIEAGTLLGPRYAIGSRIVDGAPTVWDPMLLSVLSVADAEQARQAVRQVVAEGADFVKVYSRLSPPAYRAIAAECHRLGVGFAGHCPDEVPITEAAELGQASVEHLFWTAIDTSWEEDRLRARIARIRLETGDYSGWFAAIHPVEWTAVHTYSPAKARRVFERLAGRRTRQVPTLGMHHGLDNARTLDLYADPRARYLPAPILGGLQYALDELYLKDRAPADDARWAALFAHRLRMVGELHRAGVPLMVGTDVGTCGLFPGFSVHDELGLLVEAGLTPMAALHAATAEPASFLGARTGRIARHCAADLVMLDANPLTEIGNTRRIDGVVVRGRHLDRAALDGLLRGVEEAAAAMSEEAPAGAVAAVGCPCHGAAPAGSRMRAA
;
A
#
# COMPACT_ATOMS: atom_id res chain seq x y z
N MET A 1 12.43 61.02 8.49
CA MET A 1 12.13 60.99 9.94
C MET A 1 11.23 59.79 10.19
N THR A 2 11.78 58.83 10.81
CA THR A 2 11.33 57.51 11.21
C THR A 2 10.30 57.57 12.32
N THR A 3 9.27 56.75 12.26
CA THR A 3 8.66 56.25 13.50
C THR A 3 8.26 54.82 13.37
N LYS A 4 8.99 53.96 14.10
CA LYS A 4 8.65 52.55 14.41
C LYS A 4 7.41 52.54 15.31
N LEU A 5 6.46 51.65 15.06
CA LEU A 5 5.46 51.25 16.03
C LEU A 5 5.59 49.76 16.34
N SER A 6 5.72 49.51 17.63
CA SER A 6 6.03 48.25 18.28
C SER A 6 4.83 47.34 18.40
N ARG A 7 5.14 46.05 18.43
CA ARG A 7 4.27 44.93 18.88
C ARG A 7 3.82 45.16 20.33
N ARG A 8 2.54 44.96 20.63
CA ARG A 8 2.07 44.24 21.85
C ARG A 8 0.56 44.09 21.88
N SER A 9 0.15 42.85 22.24
CA SER A 9 -1.04 42.46 23.01
C SER A 9 -2.40 42.52 22.32
N MET A 10 -2.95 41.37 21.97
CA MET A 10 -4.38 41.13 22.17
C MET A 10 -4.62 39.78 22.88
N LEU A 11 -5.37 39.93 23.93
CA LEU A 11 -5.76 38.99 24.95
C LEU A 11 -6.61 37.83 24.39
N VAL A 12 -6.42 36.67 25.05
CA VAL A 12 -7.32 35.52 25.12
C VAL A 12 -8.64 35.96 25.75
N ALA A 13 -9.75 35.65 25.09
CA ALA A 13 -11.07 35.59 25.70
C ALA A 13 -11.69 34.24 25.39
N GLY A 14 -11.69 33.34 26.38
CA GLY A 14 -12.43 32.13 26.36
C GLY A 14 -13.93 32.41 26.56
N LEU A 15 -14.76 31.76 25.77
CA LEU A 15 -16.21 31.68 26.02
C LEU A 15 -16.59 30.19 26.11
N ALA A 16 -16.87 29.78 27.34
CA ALA A 16 -17.59 28.56 27.64
C ALA A 16 -19.07 28.76 27.31
N VAL A 17 -19.65 27.92 26.47
CA VAL A 17 -21.10 27.85 26.27
C VAL A 17 -21.59 26.50 26.80
N GLY A 18 -22.37 26.58 27.85
CA GLY A 18 -23.01 25.45 28.50
C GLY A 18 -24.14 24.86 27.64
N ALA A 19 -24.21 23.55 27.66
CA ALA A 19 -25.30 22.78 27.07
C ALA A 19 -26.55 22.88 27.92
N THR A 20 -27.64 23.39 27.35
CA THR A 20 -29.02 23.17 27.87
C THR A 20 -29.75 22.26 26.89
N ALA A 21 -30.17 21.11 27.39
CA ALA A 21 -31.04 20.18 26.68
C ALA A 21 -32.47 20.77 26.55
N ALA A 22 -32.94 20.90 25.32
CA ALA A 22 -34.36 21.13 25.05
C ALA A 22 -34.91 19.94 24.27
N THR A 23 -35.82 19.22 24.91
CA THR A 23 -36.64 18.17 24.31
C THR A 23 -37.81 18.81 23.56
N SER A 24 -37.99 18.47 22.28
CA SER A 24 -39.22 18.71 21.54
C SER A 24 -39.55 17.51 20.63
N PRO A 25 -40.81 17.16 20.46
CA PRO A 25 -41.22 15.85 19.96
C PRO A 25 -41.17 15.76 18.43
N ALA A 26 -40.73 14.59 17.97
CA ALA A 26 -40.66 14.22 16.57
C ALA A 26 -42.04 14.08 15.93
N ALA A 27 -42.29 14.83 14.87
CA ALA A 27 -43.38 14.56 13.94
C ALA A 27 -42.90 13.53 12.91
N THR A 28 -43.43 12.34 12.95
CA THR A 28 -43.26 11.28 11.96
C THR A 28 -43.99 11.64 10.67
N SER A 29 -43.28 12.04 9.65
CA SER A 29 -43.81 12.03 8.27
C SER A 29 -43.21 10.84 7.54
N ALA A 30 -44.01 9.81 7.34
CA ALA A 30 -43.69 8.69 6.48
C ALA A 30 -43.73 9.14 5.01
N ILE A 31 -42.56 9.24 4.37
CA ILE A 31 -42.49 9.34 2.92
C ILE A 31 -42.29 7.91 2.40
N ALA A 32 -43.30 7.43 1.68
CA ALA A 32 -43.28 6.14 1.00
C ALA A 32 -42.24 6.19 -0.13
N SER A 33 -41.22 5.36 -0.05
CA SER A 33 -40.27 5.11 -1.14
C SER A 33 -40.94 4.25 -2.21
N PRO A 34 -40.77 4.57 -3.51
CA PRO A 34 -41.21 3.68 -4.58
C PRO A 34 -40.28 2.43 -4.58
N GLY A 35 -40.89 1.26 -4.62
CA GLY A 35 -40.21 -0.02 -4.64
C GLY A 35 -39.31 -0.17 -5.88
N GLY A 36 -38.02 -0.01 -5.67
CA GLY A 36 -36.96 -0.48 -6.56
C GLY A 36 -36.37 -1.74 -5.94
N GLY A 37 -36.54 -2.89 -6.58
CA GLY A 37 -35.95 -4.15 -6.15
C GLY A 37 -34.44 -4.05 -6.18
N SER A 38 -33.82 -3.84 -5.03
CA SER A 38 -32.39 -4.02 -4.85
C SER A 38 -32.09 -5.52 -4.82
N THR A 39 -31.62 -6.05 -5.94
CA THR A 39 -30.91 -7.33 -5.93
C THR A 39 -29.65 -7.14 -5.12
N GLU A 40 -29.62 -7.64 -3.89
CA GLU A 40 -28.42 -7.70 -3.07
C GLU A 40 -27.29 -8.39 -3.82
N PRO A 41 -26.11 -7.78 -3.97
CA PRO A 41 -24.96 -8.45 -4.61
C PRO A 41 -24.38 -9.47 -3.63
N GLY A 42 -24.61 -10.74 -3.93
CA GLY A 42 -23.91 -11.87 -3.32
C GLY A 42 -24.80 -12.73 -2.42
N SER A 43 -25.06 -13.96 -2.90
CA SER A 43 -25.73 -15.01 -2.13
C SER A 43 -25.02 -15.28 -0.78
N ALA A 44 -25.80 -15.50 0.27
CA ALA A 44 -25.29 -15.98 1.56
C ALA A 44 -24.37 -17.19 1.34
N VAL A 45 -23.25 -17.26 2.08
CA VAL A 45 -22.34 -18.43 2.03
C VAL A 45 -23.15 -19.68 2.37
N PRO A 46 -23.23 -20.69 1.49
CA PRO A 46 -24.01 -21.88 1.76
C PRO A 46 -23.50 -22.56 3.04
N GLU A 47 -24.38 -22.98 3.93
CA GLU A 47 -24.01 -23.66 5.18
C GLU A 47 -23.16 -24.94 4.90
N ALA A 48 -23.47 -25.66 3.84
CA ALA A 48 -22.72 -26.81 3.37
C ALA A 48 -21.37 -26.45 2.70
N GLY A 49 -21.13 -25.15 2.42
CA GLY A 49 -19.91 -24.63 1.82
C GLY A 49 -19.96 -24.54 0.30
N THR A 50 -18.80 -24.23 -0.31
CA THR A 50 -18.60 -24.14 -1.76
C THR A 50 -17.44 -25.03 -2.17
N ALA A 51 -17.64 -25.87 -3.18
CA ALA A 51 -16.61 -26.73 -3.77
C ALA A 51 -16.16 -26.17 -5.12
N PHE A 52 -14.90 -25.81 -5.22
CA PHE A 52 -14.23 -25.39 -6.46
C PHE A 52 -13.57 -26.61 -7.06
N THR A 53 -14.12 -27.15 -8.17
CA THR A 53 -13.76 -28.46 -8.69
C THR A 53 -12.93 -28.37 -9.98
N ALA A 54 -12.09 -29.38 -10.22
CA ALA A 54 -11.30 -29.58 -11.43
C ALA A 54 -10.32 -28.43 -11.78
N ALA A 55 -9.92 -27.61 -10.79
CA ALA A 55 -8.99 -26.51 -10.98
C ALA A 55 -7.54 -26.98 -11.18
N THR A 56 -6.75 -26.22 -11.90
CA THR A 56 -5.28 -26.28 -11.77
C THR A 56 -4.88 -25.34 -10.63
N VAL A 57 -4.58 -25.91 -9.47
CA VAL A 57 -4.16 -25.15 -8.28
C VAL A 57 -2.68 -24.84 -8.37
N ILE A 58 -2.32 -23.56 -8.28
CA ILE A 58 -0.93 -23.07 -8.15
C ILE A 58 -0.75 -22.62 -6.70
N ASP A 59 0.17 -23.26 -5.99
CA ASP A 59 0.52 -22.94 -4.60
C ASP A 59 1.93 -22.33 -4.52
N PRO A 60 2.07 -21.00 -4.54
CA PRO A 60 3.38 -20.34 -4.54
C PRO A 60 4.20 -20.61 -3.28
N ALA A 61 3.55 -20.92 -2.15
CA ALA A 61 4.25 -21.24 -0.91
C ALA A 61 5.06 -22.54 -0.98
N SER A 62 4.59 -23.52 -1.74
CA SER A 62 5.28 -24.78 -1.95
C SER A 62 5.94 -24.90 -3.34
N GLY A 63 5.70 -23.95 -4.24
CA GLY A 63 6.13 -23.99 -5.64
C GLY A 63 5.43 -25.08 -6.48
N ARG A 64 4.33 -25.65 -5.98
CA ARG A 64 3.66 -26.78 -6.62
C ARG A 64 2.48 -26.35 -7.48
N VAL A 65 2.33 -27.05 -8.61
CA VAL A 65 1.15 -26.98 -9.48
C VAL A 65 0.42 -28.30 -9.37
N ARG A 66 -0.87 -28.26 -9.03
CA ARG A 66 -1.72 -29.46 -8.87
C ARG A 66 -2.90 -29.38 -9.84
N PRO A 67 -2.86 -30.10 -10.96
CA PRO A 67 -3.98 -30.17 -11.88
C PRO A 67 -5.13 -30.98 -11.26
N ASP A 68 -6.31 -30.85 -11.84
CA ASP A 68 -7.52 -31.61 -11.49
C ASP A 68 -7.76 -31.70 -9.97
N THR A 69 -7.76 -30.51 -9.34
CA THR A 69 -7.85 -30.38 -7.88
C THR A 69 -9.20 -29.78 -7.48
N THR A 70 -9.81 -30.35 -6.44
CA THR A 70 -10.99 -29.80 -5.76
C THR A 70 -10.56 -29.14 -4.46
N VAL A 71 -11.07 -27.91 -4.23
CA VAL A 71 -10.90 -27.14 -2.99
C VAL A 71 -12.28 -26.92 -2.37
N LEU A 72 -12.48 -27.41 -1.15
CA LEU A 72 -13.71 -27.20 -0.40
C LEU A 72 -13.53 -26.08 0.60
N VAL A 73 -14.41 -25.09 0.53
CA VAL A 73 -14.47 -23.93 1.42
C VAL A 73 -15.73 -24.01 2.27
N ARG A 74 -15.59 -23.76 3.58
CA ARG A 74 -16.72 -23.62 4.49
C ARG A 74 -16.47 -22.46 5.45
N GLY A 75 -17.44 -21.56 5.56
CA GLY A 75 -17.20 -20.29 6.24
C GLY A 75 -16.03 -19.54 5.58
N ASP A 76 -15.12 -19.02 6.37
CA ASP A 76 -13.93 -18.29 5.91
C ASP A 76 -12.69 -19.18 5.71
N SER A 77 -12.84 -20.52 5.70
CA SER A 77 -11.70 -21.42 5.76
C SER A 77 -11.77 -22.51 4.69
N ILE A 78 -10.59 -22.92 4.19
CA ILE A 78 -10.42 -24.09 3.35
C ILE A 78 -10.47 -25.32 4.25
N THR A 79 -11.44 -26.21 4.01
CA THR A 79 -11.64 -27.43 4.82
C THR A 79 -11.01 -28.66 4.21
N GLU A 80 -10.93 -28.74 2.88
CA GLU A 80 -10.33 -29.86 2.19
C GLU A 80 -9.71 -29.45 0.85
N VAL A 81 -8.61 -30.09 0.47
CA VAL A 81 -7.92 -29.93 -0.81
C VAL A 81 -7.43 -31.30 -1.25
N GLY A 82 -7.85 -31.73 -2.43
CA GLY A 82 -7.44 -33.02 -2.95
C GLY A 82 -7.75 -33.18 -4.45
N ARG A 83 -7.38 -34.31 -5.03
CA ARG A 83 -7.70 -34.63 -6.43
C ARG A 83 -9.23 -34.64 -6.61
N THR A 84 -9.71 -34.12 -7.72
CA THR A 84 -11.14 -34.18 -8.08
C THR A 84 -11.62 -35.65 -8.10
N GLY A 85 -12.79 -35.91 -7.50
CA GLY A 85 -13.33 -37.24 -7.29
C GLY A 85 -12.82 -37.96 -6.01
N GLN A 86 -11.74 -37.48 -5.37
CA GLN A 86 -11.31 -37.97 -4.06
C GLN A 86 -11.81 -37.09 -2.90
N VAL A 87 -12.09 -35.80 -3.14
CA VAL A 87 -12.71 -34.91 -2.17
C VAL A 87 -14.21 -35.17 -2.14
N ARG A 88 -14.74 -35.49 -0.96
CA ARG A 88 -16.18 -35.67 -0.77
C ARG A 88 -16.87 -34.29 -0.67
N VAL A 89 -17.57 -33.92 -1.72
CA VAL A 89 -18.40 -32.71 -1.73
C VAL A 89 -19.66 -32.96 -0.92
N PRO A 90 -19.95 -32.17 0.16
CA PRO A 90 -21.16 -32.37 0.95
C PRO A 90 -22.43 -32.11 0.12
N ALA A 91 -23.51 -32.84 0.45
CA ALA A 91 -24.83 -32.58 -0.13
C ALA A 91 -25.26 -31.12 0.23
N GLY A 92 -25.76 -30.39 -0.76
CA GLY A 92 -26.16 -28.98 -0.58
C GLY A 92 -25.02 -27.96 -0.68
N ALA A 93 -23.77 -28.37 -0.86
CA ALA A 93 -22.68 -27.44 -1.18
C ALA A 93 -22.86 -26.86 -2.59
N ALA A 94 -22.57 -25.58 -2.75
CA ALA A 94 -22.45 -24.99 -4.08
C ALA A 94 -21.25 -25.60 -4.81
N VAL A 95 -21.38 -25.85 -6.11
CA VAL A 95 -20.29 -26.41 -6.93
C VAL A 95 -19.94 -25.42 -8.03
N VAL A 96 -18.67 -25.01 -8.07
CA VAL A 96 -18.11 -24.18 -9.12
C VAL A 96 -17.12 -25.01 -9.92
N ASP A 97 -17.42 -25.23 -11.21
CA ASP A 97 -16.53 -25.96 -12.12
C ASP A 97 -15.43 -25.04 -12.65
N LEU A 98 -14.19 -25.35 -12.31
CA LEU A 98 -13.00 -24.61 -12.73
C LEU A 98 -12.16 -25.39 -13.76
N ARG A 99 -12.78 -26.24 -14.55
CA ARG A 99 -12.13 -26.99 -15.60
C ARG A 99 -11.48 -26.06 -16.63
N GLY A 100 -10.17 -26.22 -16.82
CA GLY A 100 -9.39 -25.34 -17.70
C GLY A 100 -8.96 -24.02 -17.07
N LYS A 101 -9.36 -23.75 -15.82
CA LYS A 101 -9.00 -22.53 -15.07
C LYS A 101 -7.92 -22.80 -14.03
N PHE A 102 -7.32 -21.71 -13.57
CA PHE A 102 -6.25 -21.71 -12.57
C PHE A 102 -6.75 -21.10 -11.27
N LEU A 103 -6.34 -21.68 -10.16
CA LEU A 103 -6.69 -21.20 -8.82
C LEU A 103 -5.42 -20.87 -8.07
N ILE A 104 -5.28 -19.61 -7.64
CA ILE A 104 -4.17 -19.12 -6.83
C ILE A 104 -4.70 -18.59 -5.48
N PRO A 105 -3.85 -18.46 -4.44
CA PRO A 105 -4.21 -17.69 -3.25
C PRO A 105 -4.55 -16.26 -3.61
N GLY A 106 -5.38 -15.61 -2.80
CA GLY A 106 -5.63 -14.19 -2.91
C GLY A 106 -4.33 -13.38 -2.81
N LEU A 107 -4.24 -12.33 -3.63
CA LEU A 107 -3.08 -11.45 -3.69
C LEU A 107 -3.02 -10.51 -2.49
N ALA A 108 -1.83 -10.05 -2.15
CA ALA A 108 -1.58 -9.04 -1.13
C ALA A 108 -0.91 -7.80 -1.72
N ASP A 109 -1.34 -6.63 -1.27
CA ASP A 109 -0.64 -5.36 -1.45
C ASP A 109 -0.05 -4.94 -0.10
N MET A 110 1.29 -4.98 0.00
CA MET A 110 2.00 -4.75 1.25
C MET A 110 2.47 -3.31 1.44
N HIS A 111 2.04 -2.40 0.57
CA HIS A 111 2.24 -0.97 0.75
C HIS A 111 1.17 -0.19 -0.01
N THR A 112 0.21 0.34 0.71
CA THR A 112 -0.87 1.15 0.12
C THR A 112 -1.30 2.27 1.06
N HIS A 113 -1.95 3.26 0.48
CA HIS A 113 -2.58 4.39 1.16
C HIS A 113 -3.97 4.58 0.58
N GLY A 114 -5.00 4.23 1.37
CA GLY A 114 -6.38 4.27 0.91
C GLY A 114 -6.91 5.69 0.71
N TYR A 115 -7.68 5.88 -0.35
CA TYR A 115 -8.32 7.15 -0.68
C TYR A 115 -9.71 7.28 -0.05
N ALA A 116 -10.58 6.29 -0.28
CA ALA A 116 -11.98 6.35 0.13
C ALA A 116 -12.58 4.95 0.29
N GLU A 117 -13.51 4.83 1.25
CA GLU A 117 -14.24 3.58 1.52
C GLU A 117 -15.00 3.06 0.30
N GLN A 118 -15.57 3.97 -0.48
CA GLN A 118 -16.38 3.64 -1.66
C GLN A 118 -15.52 3.13 -2.84
N ILE A 119 -14.21 3.33 -2.77
CA ILE A 119 -13.26 3.06 -3.87
C ILE A 119 -12.37 1.87 -3.55
N ASP A 120 -11.52 2.01 -2.51
CA ASP A 120 -10.37 1.12 -2.29
C ASP A 120 -10.74 -0.33 -1.98
N PRO A 121 -11.66 -0.62 -1.03
CA PRO A 121 -11.96 -2.01 -0.68
C PRO A 121 -12.55 -2.81 -1.85
N ALA A 122 -13.44 -2.18 -2.62
CA ALA A 122 -14.10 -2.81 -3.75
C ALA A 122 -13.13 -3.04 -4.93
N LEU A 123 -12.28 -2.05 -5.26
CA LEU A 123 -11.25 -2.21 -6.31
C LEU A 123 -10.22 -3.28 -5.95
N CYS A 124 -9.77 -3.34 -4.69
CA CYS A 124 -8.89 -4.40 -4.23
C CYS A 124 -9.50 -5.77 -4.49
N VAL A 125 -10.73 -6.00 -4.02
CA VAL A 125 -11.42 -7.29 -4.19
C VAL A 125 -11.65 -7.61 -5.67
N ALA A 126 -12.09 -6.64 -6.49
CA ALA A 126 -12.34 -6.84 -7.91
C ALA A 126 -11.07 -7.24 -8.69
N ASN A 127 -9.90 -6.86 -8.19
CA ASN A 127 -8.60 -7.21 -8.74
C ASN A 127 -7.90 -8.37 -7.99
N GLY A 128 -8.62 -9.15 -7.19
CA GLY A 128 -8.09 -10.33 -6.50
C GLY A 128 -7.15 -10.03 -5.33
N VAL A 129 -7.06 -8.76 -4.89
CA VAL A 129 -6.30 -8.36 -3.71
C VAL A 129 -7.19 -8.58 -2.47
N THR A 130 -6.83 -9.56 -1.67
CA THR A 130 -7.61 -9.99 -0.49
C THR A 130 -6.91 -9.67 0.83
N THR A 131 -5.69 -9.15 0.77
CA THR A 131 -4.92 -8.68 1.93
C THR A 131 -4.25 -7.37 1.58
N VAL A 132 -4.33 -6.39 2.48
CA VAL A 132 -3.76 -5.06 2.32
C VAL A 132 -2.99 -4.70 3.58
N ARG A 133 -1.78 -4.14 3.41
CA ARG A 133 -1.05 -3.47 4.47
C ARG A 133 -1.10 -1.97 4.23
N GLU A 134 -1.95 -1.30 4.99
CA GLU A 134 -2.09 0.16 5.00
C GLU A 134 -0.93 0.78 5.77
N MET A 135 -0.22 1.71 5.13
CA MET A 135 1.02 2.26 5.67
C MET A 135 0.85 3.63 6.35
N SER A 136 -0.39 4.10 6.45
CA SER A 136 -0.74 5.34 7.17
C SER A 136 -2.08 5.18 7.88
N GLY A 137 -2.04 4.61 9.09
CA GLY A 137 -3.24 4.33 9.89
C GLY A 137 -4.00 5.61 10.25
N THR A 138 -5.18 5.75 9.69
CA THR A 138 -6.13 6.82 10.01
C THR A 138 -7.40 6.26 10.61
N ALA A 139 -8.16 7.08 11.32
CA ALA A 139 -9.42 6.64 11.93
C ALA A 139 -10.41 6.03 10.91
N PRO A 140 -10.59 6.58 9.69
CA PRO A 140 -11.41 5.95 8.66
C PRO A 140 -10.96 4.53 8.30
N VAL A 141 -9.66 4.29 8.08
CA VAL A 141 -9.16 2.96 7.71
C VAL A 141 -9.37 1.93 8.82
N HIS A 142 -9.19 2.33 10.08
CA HIS A 142 -9.55 1.49 11.23
C HIS A 142 -11.05 1.17 11.26
N ASP A 143 -11.91 2.11 10.84
CA ASP A 143 -13.35 1.87 10.72
C ASP A 143 -13.67 0.88 9.59
N TRP A 144 -13.05 1.03 8.42
CA TRP A 144 -13.19 0.08 7.32
C TRP A 144 -12.85 -1.34 7.77
N ARG A 145 -11.71 -1.53 8.45
CA ARG A 145 -11.33 -2.84 8.99
C ARG A 145 -12.39 -3.42 9.91
N ARG A 146 -12.89 -2.64 10.89
CA ARG A 146 -13.96 -3.11 11.80
C ARG A 146 -15.21 -3.56 11.04
N ARG A 147 -15.64 -2.78 10.05
CA ARG A 147 -16.85 -3.07 9.25
C ARG A 147 -16.65 -4.27 8.32
N ILE A 148 -15.45 -4.44 7.76
CA ILE A 148 -15.11 -5.61 6.97
C ILE A 148 -15.08 -6.87 7.86
N GLU A 149 -14.53 -6.79 9.05
CA GLU A 149 -14.51 -7.88 10.02
C GLU A 149 -15.91 -8.25 10.51
N ALA A 150 -16.79 -7.26 10.67
CA ALA A 150 -18.20 -7.44 11.00
C ALA A 150 -19.05 -7.93 9.80
N GLY A 151 -18.51 -7.96 8.58
CA GLY A 151 -19.23 -8.36 7.36
C GLY A 151 -20.20 -7.31 6.81
N THR A 152 -20.17 -6.07 7.31
CA THR A 152 -21.01 -4.95 6.87
C THR A 152 -20.41 -4.14 5.73
N LEU A 153 -19.13 -4.35 5.43
CA LEU A 153 -18.40 -3.82 4.28
C LEU A 153 -17.67 -4.97 3.58
N LEU A 154 -17.75 -5.04 2.27
CA LEU A 154 -16.94 -5.96 1.48
C LEU A 154 -15.55 -5.37 1.27
N GLY A 155 -14.51 -6.13 1.61
CA GLY A 155 -13.14 -5.66 1.44
C GLY A 155 -12.09 -6.72 1.81
N PRO A 156 -10.81 -6.41 1.57
CA PRO A 156 -9.68 -7.26 1.92
C PRO A 156 -9.46 -7.31 3.45
N ARG A 157 -8.56 -8.17 3.89
CA ARG A 157 -8.02 -8.14 5.26
C ARG A 157 -7.02 -7.00 5.37
N TYR A 158 -7.14 -6.17 6.40
CA TYR A 158 -6.23 -5.04 6.65
C TYR A 158 -5.25 -5.33 7.79
N ALA A 159 -3.96 -5.11 7.52
CA ALA A 159 -2.96 -4.81 8.52
C ALA A 159 -2.67 -3.31 8.46
N ILE A 160 -2.76 -2.60 9.59
CA ILE A 160 -2.75 -1.13 9.60
C ILE A 160 -1.54 -0.64 10.37
N GLY A 161 -0.65 0.09 9.68
CA GLY A 161 0.48 0.80 10.28
C GLY A 161 0.03 1.98 11.15
N SER A 162 0.95 2.49 11.94
CA SER A 162 0.73 3.74 12.66
C SER A 162 0.63 4.93 11.71
N ARG A 163 0.23 6.08 12.25
CA ARG A 163 0.61 7.35 11.66
C ARG A 163 2.13 7.38 11.45
N ILE A 164 2.60 8.14 10.47
CA ILE A 164 4.02 8.29 10.19
C ILE A 164 4.73 8.83 11.44
N VAL A 165 5.81 8.18 11.87
CA VAL A 165 6.75 8.71 12.87
C VAL A 165 8.02 9.15 12.15
N ASP A 166 8.27 10.45 12.11
CA ASP A 166 9.39 11.05 11.38
C ASP A 166 10.23 11.97 12.27
N GLY A 167 11.43 12.32 11.81
CA GLY A 167 12.32 13.25 12.52
C GLY A 167 11.86 14.70 12.42
N ALA A 168 12.36 15.54 13.32
CA ALA A 168 12.15 16.98 13.28
C ALA A 168 13.41 17.69 12.69
N PRO A 169 13.25 18.52 11.64
CA PRO A 169 12.04 18.81 10.88
C PRO A 169 11.61 17.64 9.98
N THR A 170 10.30 17.34 9.96
CA THR A 170 9.73 16.34 9.04
C THR A 170 9.57 16.92 7.63
N VAL A 171 9.69 16.07 6.60
CA VAL A 171 9.43 16.48 5.22
C VAL A 171 7.97 16.80 4.95
N TRP A 172 7.07 16.38 5.84
CA TRP A 172 5.63 16.57 5.70
C TRP A 172 5.13 17.81 6.41
N ASP A 173 4.14 18.45 5.82
CA ASP A 173 3.33 19.45 6.53
C ASP A 173 2.36 18.72 7.48
N PRO A 174 2.51 18.86 8.81
CA PRO A 174 1.62 18.21 9.78
C PRO A 174 0.17 18.71 9.71
N MET A 175 -0.09 19.83 9.04
CA MET A 175 -1.45 20.33 8.77
C MET A 175 -2.14 19.54 7.66
N LEU A 176 -1.38 18.92 6.78
CA LEU A 176 -1.89 18.16 5.65
C LEU A 176 -1.93 16.66 5.93
N LEU A 177 -0.96 16.16 6.69
CA LEU A 177 -0.82 14.73 6.99
C LEU A 177 -0.64 14.47 8.48
N SER A 178 -1.20 13.35 8.92
CA SER A 178 -1.09 12.90 10.32
C SER A 178 0.30 12.31 10.60
N VAL A 179 1.28 13.19 10.84
CA VAL A 179 2.67 12.82 11.15
C VAL A 179 3.00 13.16 12.60
N LEU A 180 3.71 12.25 13.28
CA LEU A 180 4.35 12.49 14.56
C LEU A 180 5.81 12.85 14.34
N SER A 181 6.15 14.13 14.48
CA SER A 181 7.51 14.61 14.37
C SER A 181 8.22 14.49 15.72
N VAL A 182 9.39 13.84 15.75
CA VAL A 182 10.18 13.59 16.97
C VAL A 182 11.59 14.16 16.82
N ALA A 183 12.01 14.94 17.82
CA ALA A 183 13.32 15.59 17.81
C ALA A 183 14.42 14.76 18.48
N ASP A 184 14.05 13.89 19.41
CA ASP A 184 14.98 13.14 20.24
C ASP A 184 14.48 11.73 20.62
N ALA A 185 15.33 10.99 21.31
CA ALA A 185 15.05 9.61 21.70
C ALA A 185 13.87 9.46 22.67
N GLU A 186 13.59 10.44 23.54
CA GLU A 186 12.48 10.33 24.47
C GLU A 186 11.15 10.60 23.78
N GLN A 187 11.08 11.63 22.94
CA GLN A 187 9.91 11.89 22.09
C GLN A 187 9.62 10.68 21.17
N ALA A 188 10.68 10.04 20.64
CA ALA A 188 10.55 8.84 19.83
C ALA A 188 9.90 7.67 20.59
N ARG A 189 10.30 7.41 21.86
CA ARG A 189 9.64 6.40 22.71
C ARG A 189 8.19 6.76 23.01
N GLN A 190 7.92 8.03 23.29
CA GLN A 190 6.55 8.51 23.54
C GLN A 190 5.66 8.31 22.31
N ALA A 191 6.17 8.64 21.11
CA ALA A 191 5.47 8.41 19.86
C ALA A 191 5.11 6.93 19.66
N VAL A 192 6.04 6.01 19.92
CA VAL A 192 5.75 4.56 19.83
C VAL A 192 4.62 4.17 20.79
N ARG A 193 4.69 4.59 22.06
CA ARG A 193 3.63 4.30 23.05
C ARG A 193 2.28 4.84 22.60
N GLN A 194 2.27 6.06 22.06
CA GLN A 194 1.06 6.71 21.60
C GLN A 194 0.42 5.96 20.43
N VAL A 195 1.17 5.65 19.37
CA VAL A 195 0.59 4.99 18.18
C VAL A 195 0.15 3.55 18.45
N VAL A 196 0.81 2.86 19.39
CA VAL A 196 0.36 1.54 19.86
C VAL A 196 -0.97 1.64 20.61
N ALA A 197 -1.12 2.67 21.45
CA ALA A 197 -2.38 2.93 22.15
C ALA A 197 -3.52 3.34 21.19
N GLU A 198 -3.19 3.94 20.04
CA GLU A 198 -4.13 4.26 18.95
C GLU A 198 -4.58 3.01 18.15
N GLY A 199 -3.98 1.84 18.39
CA GLY A 199 -4.38 0.57 17.79
C GLY A 199 -3.63 0.20 16.51
N ALA A 200 -2.46 0.78 16.27
CA ALA A 200 -1.59 0.38 15.18
C ALA A 200 -1.07 -1.05 15.34
N ASP A 201 -1.06 -1.84 14.27
CA ASP A 201 -0.53 -3.20 14.26
C ASP A 201 1.02 -3.20 14.22
N PHE A 202 1.62 -2.13 13.70
CA PHE A 202 3.07 -1.90 13.66
C PHE A 202 3.36 -0.40 13.57
N VAL A 203 4.60 0.00 13.91
CA VAL A 203 5.03 1.40 13.85
C VAL A 203 5.59 1.72 12.46
N LYS A 204 5.06 2.74 11.78
CA LYS A 204 5.57 3.27 10.50
C LYS A 204 6.67 4.30 10.78
N VAL A 205 7.92 3.94 10.45
CA VAL A 205 9.10 4.83 10.53
C VAL A 205 9.36 5.52 9.20
N TYR A 206 10.01 6.71 9.26
CA TYR A 206 10.18 7.55 8.08
C TYR A 206 11.60 8.13 7.94
N SER A 207 11.81 8.95 6.89
CA SER A 207 13.12 9.29 6.33
C SER A 207 13.99 10.18 7.21
N ARG A 208 13.41 11.12 7.99
CA ARG A 208 14.19 12.14 8.70
C ARG A 208 14.52 11.79 10.14
N LEU A 209 14.20 10.58 10.59
CA LEU A 209 14.57 10.12 11.93
C LEU A 209 16.08 10.17 12.13
N SER A 210 16.52 10.86 13.18
CA SER A 210 17.91 10.82 13.58
C SER A 210 18.29 9.42 14.08
N PRO A 211 19.56 8.98 13.93
CA PRO A 211 19.97 7.66 14.41
C PRO A 211 19.66 7.39 15.90
N PRO A 212 19.80 8.35 16.84
CA PRO A 212 19.39 8.15 18.23
C PRO A 212 17.88 7.94 18.40
N ALA A 213 17.04 8.73 17.70
CA ALA A 213 15.59 8.60 17.72
C ALA A 213 15.14 7.25 17.13
N TYR A 214 15.71 6.85 16.01
CA TYR A 214 15.43 5.58 15.35
C TYR A 214 15.78 4.37 16.22
N ARG A 215 16.97 4.37 16.86
CA ARG A 215 17.37 3.32 17.83
C ARG A 215 16.42 3.27 19.04
N ALA A 216 15.93 4.42 19.48
CA ALA A 216 14.95 4.50 20.57
C ALA A 216 13.58 3.92 20.16
N ILE A 217 13.14 4.15 18.92
CA ILE A 217 11.92 3.51 18.37
C ILE A 217 12.11 1.99 18.35
N ALA A 218 13.21 1.49 17.80
CA ALA A 218 13.48 0.05 17.74
C ALA A 218 13.46 -0.60 19.11
N ALA A 219 14.15 0.00 20.10
CA ALA A 219 14.19 -0.50 21.47
C ALA A 219 12.81 -0.50 22.15
N GLU A 220 12.00 0.56 21.94
CA GLU A 220 10.66 0.66 22.53
C GLU A 220 9.68 -0.30 21.83
N CYS A 221 9.79 -0.49 20.52
CA CYS A 221 9.02 -1.51 19.80
C CYS A 221 9.32 -2.91 20.33
N HIS A 222 10.59 -3.26 20.51
CA HIS A 222 10.98 -4.54 21.12
C HIS A 222 10.42 -4.70 22.53
N ARG A 223 10.47 -3.64 23.36
CA ARG A 223 9.94 -3.67 24.73
C ARG A 223 8.43 -3.91 24.76
N LEU A 224 7.69 -3.38 23.78
CA LEU A 224 6.23 -3.52 23.68
C LEU A 224 5.79 -4.76 22.89
N GLY A 225 6.72 -5.48 22.25
CA GLY A 225 6.41 -6.62 21.38
C GLY A 225 5.68 -6.25 20.10
N VAL A 226 5.85 -5.01 19.60
CA VAL A 226 5.28 -4.52 18.35
C VAL A 226 6.37 -4.42 17.29
N GLY A 227 6.03 -4.76 16.03
CA GLY A 227 6.95 -4.58 14.90
C GLY A 227 7.07 -3.12 14.46
N PHE A 228 8.12 -2.81 13.69
CA PHE A 228 8.24 -1.55 12.98
C PHE A 228 8.73 -1.79 11.55
N ALA A 229 8.24 -0.97 10.62
CA ALA A 229 8.48 -1.05 9.18
C ALA A 229 8.38 0.35 8.56
N GLY A 230 8.84 0.53 7.34
CA GLY A 230 8.77 1.83 6.66
C GLY A 230 10.06 2.17 5.93
N HIS A 231 10.35 3.45 5.81
CA HIS A 231 11.60 3.89 5.22
C HIS A 231 12.80 3.49 6.10
N CYS A 232 13.93 3.21 5.47
CA CYS A 232 15.20 3.30 6.16
C CYS A 232 15.54 4.79 6.29
N PRO A 233 15.79 5.33 7.50
CA PRO A 233 16.09 6.76 7.64
C PRO A 233 17.34 7.17 6.87
N ASP A 234 17.36 8.42 6.38
CA ASP A 234 18.40 8.95 5.48
C ASP A 234 19.83 8.74 6.00
N GLU A 235 20.02 8.87 7.32
CA GLU A 235 21.34 8.77 7.97
C GLU A 235 21.64 7.36 8.53
N VAL A 236 20.70 6.41 8.42
CA VAL A 236 20.86 5.05 8.96
C VAL A 236 21.23 4.07 7.86
N PRO A 237 22.32 3.28 7.99
CA PRO A 237 22.60 2.18 7.07
C PRO A 237 21.50 1.13 7.09
N ILE A 238 21.14 0.59 5.91
CA ILE A 238 20.09 -0.45 5.82
C ILE A 238 20.49 -1.71 6.61
N THR A 239 21.77 -1.98 6.73
CA THR A 239 22.27 -3.09 7.54
C THR A 239 22.07 -2.86 9.03
N GLU A 240 22.18 -1.62 9.52
CA GLU A 240 21.83 -1.25 10.90
C GLU A 240 20.32 -1.37 11.12
N ALA A 241 19.52 -0.90 10.17
CA ALA A 241 18.07 -1.05 10.24
C ALA A 241 17.66 -2.54 10.39
N ALA A 242 18.28 -3.41 9.60
CA ALA A 242 18.08 -4.86 9.68
C ALA A 242 18.54 -5.45 11.03
N GLU A 243 19.66 -4.99 11.56
CA GLU A 243 20.20 -5.42 12.87
C GLU A 243 19.30 -4.99 14.04
N LEU A 244 18.70 -3.80 13.93
CA LEU A 244 17.72 -3.28 14.89
C LEU A 244 16.34 -3.93 14.76
N GLY A 245 16.13 -4.80 13.76
CA GLY A 245 14.91 -5.58 13.61
C GLY A 245 13.80 -4.88 12.81
N GLN A 246 14.13 -3.90 11.96
CA GLN A 246 13.13 -3.38 11.02
C GLN A 246 12.60 -4.52 10.15
N ALA A 247 11.30 -4.75 10.20
CA ALA A 247 10.69 -5.94 9.63
C ALA A 247 10.63 -5.90 8.09
N SER A 248 10.42 -4.70 7.51
CA SER A 248 10.54 -4.43 6.08
C SER A 248 11.05 -3.02 5.82
N VAL A 249 11.77 -2.87 4.70
CA VAL A 249 12.20 -1.59 4.14
C VAL A 249 11.45 -1.37 2.84
N GLU A 250 10.87 -0.19 2.73
CA GLU A 250 10.04 0.23 1.62
C GLU A 250 10.86 1.00 0.56
N HIS A 251 10.44 0.97 -0.70
CA HIS A 251 10.95 1.80 -1.80
C HIS A 251 12.46 1.63 -2.13
N LEU A 252 13.12 0.59 -1.61
CA LEU A 252 14.58 0.39 -1.75
C LEU A 252 15.41 1.55 -1.14
N PHE A 253 14.83 2.38 -0.28
CA PHE A 253 15.50 3.51 0.36
C PHE A 253 16.42 3.02 1.51
N TRP A 254 17.72 3.25 1.59
CA TRP A 254 18.59 3.85 0.57
C TRP A 254 19.63 2.81 0.12
N THR A 255 19.14 1.70 -0.37
CA THR A 255 19.95 0.52 -0.73
C THR A 255 21.05 0.87 -1.74
N ALA A 256 20.78 1.80 -2.68
CA ALA A 256 21.79 2.26 -3.62
C ALA A 256 23.00 2.88 -2.93
N ILE A 257 22.79 3.67 -1.86
CA ILE A 257 23.85 4.32 -1.09
C ILE A 257 24.69 3.27 -0.38
N ASP A 258 24.04 2.32 0.30
CA ASP A 258 24.71 1.25 1.06
C ASP A 258 25.50 0.29 0.17
N THR A 259 25.18 0.23 -1.12
CA THR A 259 25.88 -0.60 -2.11
C THR A 259 26.94 0.18 -2.89
N SER A 260 27.08 1.49 -2.67
CA SER A 260 28.09 2.34 -3.27
C SER A 260 29.45 2.20 -2.57
N TRP A 261 30.55 2.23 -3.34
CA TRP A 261 31.89 2.33 -2.75
C TRP A 261 32.16 3.72 -2.15
N GLU A 262 31.35 4.74 -2.45
CA GLU A 262 31.41 6.09 -1.87
C GLU A 262 30.42 6.29 -0.69
N GLU A 263 29.90 5.26 -0.08
CA GLU A 263 28.86 5.35 0.96
C GLU A 263 29.13 6.43 2.00
N ASP A 264 30.32 6.43 2.62
CA ASP A 264 30.67 7.40 3.67
C ASP A 264 30.55 8.85 3.20
N ARG A 265 31.04 9.12 1.96
CA ARG A 265 30.94 10.45 1.34
C ARG A 265 29.50 10.84 1.07
N LEU A 266 28.70 9.90 0.59
CA LEU A 266 27.27 10.13 0.28
C LEU A 266 26.47 10.38 1.55
N ARG A 267 26.71 9.60 2.62
CA ARG A 267 26.08 9.83 3.92
C ARG A 267 26.49 11.16 4.54
N ALA A 268 27.76 11.54 4.46
CA ALA A 268 28.21 12.86 4.89
C ALA A 268 27.55 14.01 4.11
N ARG A 269 27.18 13.78 2.85
CA ARG A 269 26.41 14.73 2.05
C ARG A 269 24.95 14.80 2.52
N ILE A 270 24.31 13.66 2.78
CA ILE A 270 22.94 13.57 3.31
C ILE A 270 22.83 14.30 4.66
N ALA A 271 23.77 14.07 5.57
CA ALA A 271 23.79 14.71 6.89
C ALA A 271 23.87 16.25 6.84
N ARG A 272 24.23 16.83 5.69
CA ARG A 272 24.27 18.27 5.47
C ARG A 272 22.97 18.85 4.88
N ILE A 273 22.02 18.00 4.46
CA ILE A 273 20.74 18.46 3.93
C ILE A 273 19.97 19.15 5.06
N ARG A 274 19.65 20.42 4.86
CA ARG A 274 18.83 21.21 5.77
C ARG A 274 17.49 21.49 5.11
N LEU A 275 16.43 21.21 5.83
CA LEU A 275 15.05 21.33 5.36
C LEU A 275 14.23 22.07 6.41
N GLU A 276 13.16 22.69 5.98
CA GLU A 276 12.08 23.15 6.84
C GLU A 276 11.00 22.08 6.95
N THR A 277 10.14 22.20 7.95
CA THR A 277 8.98 21.30 8.07
C THR A 277 8.04 21.51 6.89
N GLY A 278 7.66 20.44 6.22
CA GLY A 278 6.79 20.47 5.04
C GLY A 278 7.54 20.65 3.70
N ASP A 279 8.87 20.67 3.71
CA ASP A 279 9.69 20.84 2.50
C ASP A 279 10.00 19.49 1.82
N TYR A 280 8.95 18.82 1.37
CA TYR A 280 9.11 17.55 0.65
C TYR A 280 9.85 17.71 -0.68
N SER A 281 9.48 18.71 -1.48
CA SER A 281 10.12 18.97 -2.79
C SER A 281 11.59 19.31 -2.64
N GLY A 282 11.96 20.11 -1.64
CA GLY A 282 13.36 20.41 -1.32
C GLY A 282 14.15 19.18 -0.89
N TRP A 283 13.55 18.28 -0.09
CA TRP A 283 14.17 17.00 0.27
C TRP A 283 14.37 16.14 -0.97
N PHE A 284 13.34 15.99 -1.80
CA PHE A 284 13.38 15.19 -3.03
C PHE A 284 14.48 15.71 -3.98
N ALA A 285 14.54 17.01 -4.21
CA ALA A 285 15.56 17.63 -5.04
C ALA A 285 16.99 17.49 -4.48
N ALA A 286 17.15 17.46 -3.16
CA ALA A 286 18.46 17.32 -2.51
C ALA A 286 18.98 15.86 -2.51
N ILE A 287 18.06 14.88 -2.39
CA ILE A 287 18.45 13.47 -2.22
C ILE A 287 18.79 12.77 -3.53
N HIS A 288 18.08 13.07 -4.63
CA HIS A 288 18.30 12.37 -5.90
C HIS A 288 19.69 12.53 -6.52
N PRO A 289 20.36 13.71 -6.47
CA PRO A 289 21.76 13.80 -6.90
C PRO A 289 22.73 12.93 -6.09
N VAL A 290 22.36 12.59 -4.84
CA VAL A 290 23.12 11.63 -4.02
C VAL A 290 22.88 10.21 -4.55
N GLU A 291 21.63 9.88 -4.83
CA GLU A 291 21.23 8.58 -5.37
C GLU A 291 21.82 8.32 -6.77
N TRP A 292 21.82 9.33 -7.67
CA TRP A 292 22.51 9.20 -8.97
C TRP A 292 24.01 8.93 -8.82
N THR A 293 24.66 9.58 -7.85
CA THR A 293 26.07 9.28 -7.58
C THR A 293 26.23 7.85 -7.07
N ALA A 294 25.34 7.38 -6.18
CA ALA A 294 25.37 6.01 -5.67
C ALA A 294 25.24 4.97 -6.79
N VAL A 295 24.34 5.20 -7.76
CA VAL A 295 24.19 4.32 -8.94
C VAL A 295 25.46 4.23 -9.75
N HIS A 296 26.16 5.36 -10.00
CA HIS A 296 27.41 5.38 -10.75
C HIS A 296 28.60 4.76 -9.99
N THR A 297 28.52 4.73 -8.67
CA THR A 297 29.55 4.19 -7.78
C THR A 297 29.15 2.84 -7.17
N TYR A 298 28.19 2.17 -7.78
CA TYR A 298 27.72 0.85 -7.35
C TYR A 298 28.85 -0.18 -7.32
N SER A 299 28.93 -0.91 -6.22
CA SER A 299 29.93 -1.97 -5.99
C SER A 299 29.25 -3.34 -5.85
N PRO A 300 29.34 -4.22 -6.86
CA PRO A 300 28.76 -5.57 -6.76
C PRO A 300 29.27 -6.37 -5.56
N ALA A 301 30.54 -6.19 -5.19
CA ALA A 301 31.12 -6.87 -4.03
C ALA A 301 30.55 -6.37 -2.71
N LYS A 302 30.27 -5.06 -2.61
CA LYS A 302 29.64 -4.46 -1.43
C LYS A 302 28.15 -4.84 -1.38
N ALA A 303 27.43 -4.76 -2.50
CA ALA A 303 26.05 -5.16 -2.63
C ALA A 303 25.82 -6.60 -2.15
N ARG A 304 26.66 -7.54 -2.56
CA ARG A 304 26.59 -8.92 -2.09
C ARG A 304 26.61 -9.01 -0.57
N ARG A 305 27.54 -8.30 0.11
CA ARG A 305 27.64 -8.31 1.58
C ARG A 305 26.42 -7.68 2.25
N VAL A 306 25.90 -6.58 1.68
CA VAL A 306 24.68 -5.93 2.18
C VAL A 306 23.48 -6.89 2.05
N PHE A 307 23.31 -7.50 0.88
CA PHE A 307 22.18 -8.39 0.61
C PHE A 307 22.24 -9.69 1.44
N GLU A 308 23.43 -10.26 1.64
CA GLU A 308 23.64 -11.40 2.55
C GLU A 308 23.21 -11.07 3.99
N ARG A 309 23.47 -9.84 4.47
CA ARG A 309 23.00 -9.40 5.78
C ARG A 309 21.49 -9.26 5.84
N LEU A 310 20.88 -8.62 4.83
CA LEU A 310 19.41 -8.49 4.75
C LEU A 310 18.73 -9.87 4.70
N ALA A 311 19.25 -10.79 3.90
CA ALA A 311 18.75 -12.17 3.81
C ALA A 311 18.88 -12.91 5.16
N GLY A 312 20.06 -12.80 5.81
CA GLY A 312 20.32 -13.44 7.11
C GLY A 312 19.41 -12.90 8.23
N ARG A 313 19.03 -11.63 8.19
CA ARG A 313 18.08 -11.00 9.13
C ARG A 313 16.62 -11.15 8.69
N ARG A 314 16.37 -11.68 7.50
CA ARG A 314 15.03 -11.74 6.89
C ARG A 314 14.33 -10.38 6.84
N THR A 315 15.08 -9.29 6.68
CA THR A 315 14.50 -7.96 6.47
C THR A 315 13.91 -7.90 5.06
N ARG A 316 12.58 -7.87 4.98
CA ARG A 316 11.87 -7.88 3.70
C ARG A 316 12.12 -6.58 2.95
N GLN A 317 12.09 -6.65 1.64
CA GLN A 317 12.04 -5.47 0.80
C GLN A 317 10.69 -5.39 0.10
N VAL A 318 10.09 -4.20 0.12
CA VAL A 318 8.88 -3.87 -0.64
C VAL A 318 9.28 -2.80 -1.65
N PRO A 319 9.68 -3.21 -2.87
CA PRO A 319 10.38 -2.32 -3.79
C PRO A 319 9.49 -1.24 -4.38
N THR A 320 8.18 -1.43 -4.45
CA THR A 320 7.23 -0.51 -5.09
C THR A 320 7.69 -0.01 -6.46
N LEU A 321 8.08 -0.96 -7.30
CA LEU A 321 8.63 -0.65 -8.62
C LEU A 321 7.66 0.14 -9.51
N GLY A 322 6.35 -0.09 -9.34
CA GLY A 322 5.31 0.69 -10.01
C GLY A 322 5.38 2.17 -9.69
N MET A 323 5.56 2.52 -8.41
CA MET A 323 5.77 3.90 -7.97
C MET A 323 7.04 4.49 -8.61
N HIS A 324 8.16 3.78 -8.52
CA HIS A 324 9.41 4.22 -9.13
C HIS A 324 9.30 4.36 -10.65
N HIS A 325 8.60 3.43 -11.33
CA HIS A 325 8.35 3.53 -12.77
C HIS A 325 7.63 4.84 -13.12
N GLY A 326 6.56 5.16 -12.38
CA GLY A 326 5.84 6.41 -12.55
C GLY A 326 6.70 7.63 -12.29
N LEU A 327 7.37 7.70 -11.13
CA LEU A 327 8.14 8.88 -10.74
C LEU A 327 9.43 9.07 -11.54
N ASP A 328 10.16 8.01 -11.84
CA ASP A 328 11.38 8.11 -12.64
C ASP A 328 11.08 8.49 -14.10
N ASN A 329 9.89 8.14 -14.61
CA ASN A 329 9.41 8.48 -15.95
C ASN A 329 8.27 9.52 -15.92
N ALA A 330 8.22 10.38 -14.93
CA ALA A 330 7.08 11.28 -14.64
C ALA A 330 6.56 12.10 -15.84
N ARG A 331 7.45 12.52 -16.76
CA ARG A 331 7.04 13.26 -17.98
C ARG A 331 6.21 12.45 -18.97
N THR A 332 6.24 11.12 -18.85
CA THR A 332 5.47 10.23 -19.74
C THR A 332 4.11 9.87 -19.16
N LEU A 333 3.83 10.27 -17.92
CA LEU A 333 2.54 10.00 -17.29
C LEU A 333 1.47 10.95 -17.83
N ASP A 334 0.37 10.35 -18.28
CA ASP A 334 -0.88 11.05 -18.53
C ASP A 334 -1.96 10.37 -17.67
N LEU A 335 -2.24 10.98 -16.51
CA LEU A 335 -3.14 10.40 -15.52
C LEU A 335 -4.58 10.32 -16.03
N TYR A 336 -4.98 11.27 -16.90
CA TYR A 336 -6.35 11.33 -17.42
C TYR A 336 -6.56 10.43 -18.62
N ALA A 337 -5.50 10.08 -19.37
CA ALA A 337 -5.59 9.14 -20.48
C ALA A 337 -5.63 7.67 -20.02
N ASP A 338 -5.27 7.38 -18.76
CA ASP A 338 -5.35 6.03 -18.24
C ASP A 338 -6.82 5.60 -18.07
N PRO A 339 -7.28 4.50 -18.69
CA PRO A 339 -8.67 4.05 -18.60
C PRO A 339 -9.11 3.72 -17.16
N ARG A 340 -8.16 3.54 -16.23
CA ARG A 340 -8.44 3.30 -14.81
C ARG A 340 -8.80 4.58 -14.06
N ALA A 341 -8.50 5.76 -14.64
CA ALA A 341 -8.83 7.05 -14.03
C ALA A 341 -10.33 7.21 -13.72
N ARG A 342 -11.20 6.55 -14.48
CA ARG A 342 -12.66 6.54 -14.24
C ARG A 342 -13.08 6.02 -12.86
N TYR A 343 -12.20 5.27 -12.18
CA TYR A 343 -12.45 4.73 -10.85
C TYR A 343 -12.02 5.68 -9.72
N LEU A 344 -11.42 6.82 -10.04
CA LEU A 344 -11.01 7.81 -9.05
C LEU A 344 -11.84 9.10 -9.21
N PRO A 345 -12.34 9.68 -8.11
CA PRO A 345 -13.01 10.98 -8.14
C PRO A 345 -12.10 12.09 -8.70
N ALA A 346 -12.70 13.06 -9.39
CA ALA A 346 -11.96 14.18 -9.98
C ALA A 346 -11.09 14.97 -8.97
N PRO A 347 -11.51 15.22 -7.71
CA PRO A 347 -10.64 15.85 -6.72
C PRO A 347 -9.38 15.04 -6.40
N ILE A 348 -9.48 13.70 -6.38
CA ILE A 348 -8.35 12.78 -6.16
C ILE A 348 -7.40 12.86 -7.37
N LEU A 349 -7.92 12.70 -8.59
CA LEU A 349 -7.11 12.85 -9.81
C LEU A 349 -6.43 14.21 -9.88
N GLY A 350 -7.15 15.30 -9.54
CA GLY A 350 -6.59 16.65 -9.47
C GLY A 350 -5.45 16.77 -8.45
N GLY A 351 -5.57 16.10 -7.30
CA GLY A 351 -4.51 16.03 -6.30
C GLY A 351 -3.28 15.29 -6.79
N LEU A 352 -3.46 14.16 -7.45
CA LEU A 352 -2.37 13.39 -8.06
C LEU A 352 -1.68 14.19 -9.17
N GLN A 353 -2.44 14.90 -10.01
CA GLN A 353 -1.87 15.78 -11.03
C GLN A 353 -1.08 16.93 -10.41
N TYR A 354 -1.62 17.58 -9.37
CA TYR A 354 -0.89 18.60 -8.62
C TYR A 354 0.43 18.06 -8.05
N ALA A 355 0.42 16.87 -7.46
CA ALA A 355 1.64 16.25 -6.95
C ALA A 355 2.65 15.98 -8.07
N LEU A 356 2.17 15.48 -9.22
CA LEU A 356 3.02 15.26 -10.40
C LEU A 356 3.70 16.54 -10.86
N ASP A 357 2.95 17.62 -10.99
CA ASP A 357 3.43 18.90 -11.51
C ASP A 357 4.32 19.65 -10.51
N GLU A 358 3.87 19.78 -9.27
CA GLU A 358 4.48 20.67 -8.27
C GLU A 358 5.54 19.99 -7.39
N LEU A 359 5.48 18.67 -7.21
CA LEU A 359 6.44 17.94 -6.37
C LEU A 359 7.51 17.19 -7.17
N TYR A 360 7.16 16.68 -8.36
CA TYR A 360 8.05 15.81 -9.11
C TYR A 360 8.61 16.42 -10.39
N LEU A 361 7.87 17.30 -11.06
CA LEU A 361 8.26 17.88 -12.35
C LEU A 361 8.74 19.32 -12.28
N LYS A 362 8.28 20.10 -11.31
CA LYS A 362 8.51 21.55 -11.22
C LYS A 362 9.98 21.97 -11.44
N ASP A 363 10.88 21.33 -10.72
CA ASP A 363 12.31 21.66 -10.75
C ASP A 363 13.14 20.60 -11.53
N ARG A 364 12.47 19.71 -12.25
CA ARG A 364 13.10 18.63 -12.99
C ARG A 364 13.46 19.10 -14.42
N ALA A 365 14.75 19.27 -14.69
CA ALA A 365 15.21 19.63 -16.03
C ALA A 365 15.01 18.45 -17.01
N PRO A 366 14.53 18.71 -18.25
CA PRO A 366 14.44 17.66 -19.29
C PRO A 366 15.74 16.93 -19.56
N ALA A 367 16.89 17.62 -19.38
CA ALA A 367 18.21 17.02 -19.54
C ALA A 367 18.52 15.91 -18.51
N ASP A 368 17.77 15.83 -17.41
CA ASP A 368 17.94 14.81 -16.38
C ASP A 368 17.11 13.54 -16.63
N ASP A 369 16.20 13.54 -17.61
CA ASP A 369 15.32 12.39 -17.86
C ASP A 369 16.11 11.09 -18.16
N ALA A 370 17.23 11.19 -18.84
CA ALA A 370 18.11 10.02 -19.05
C ALA A 370 18.71 9.48 -17.74
N ARG A 371 18.96 10.34 -16.74
CA ARG A 371 19.46 9.92 -15.41
C ARG A 371 18.35 9.22 -14.63
N TRP A 372 17.14 9.71 -14.73
CA TRP A 372 15.96 9.09 -14.11
C TRP A 372 15.68 7.71 -14.69
N ALA A 373 15.71 7.59 -16.02
CA ALA A 373 15.56 6.28 -16.68
C ALA A 373 16.68 5.29 -16.27
N ALA A 374 17.92 5.77 -16.16
CA ALA A 374 19.05 4.96 -15.69
C ALA A 374 18.88 4.53 -14.23
N LEU A 375 18.29 5.39 -13.38
CA LEU A 375 17.98 5.08 -11.99
C LEU A 375 16.93 3.97 -11.91
N PHE A 376 15.85 4.05 -12.69
CA PHE A 376 14.83 3.00 -12.74
C PHE A 376 15.42 1.66 -13.22
N ALA A 377 16.23 1.67 -14.28
CA ALA A 377 16.92 0.46 -14.75
C ALA A 377 17.86 -0.13 -13.67
N HIS A 378 18.49 0.72 -12.84
CA HIS A 378 19.28 0.26 -11.70
C HIS A 378 18.41 -0.38 -10.62
N ARG A 379 17.22 0.18 -10.31
CA ARG A 379 16.27 -0.38 -9.34
C ARG A 379 15.80 -1.77 -9.77
N LEU A 380 15.41 -1.95 -11.03
CA LEU A 380 15.06 -3.27 -11.58
C LEU A 380 16.19 -4.29 -11.38
N ARG A 381 17.41 -3.92 -11.77
CA ARG A 381 18.59 -4.79 -11.61
C ARG A 381 18.83 -5.14 -10.13
N MET A 382 18.74 -4.16 -9.24
CA MET A 382 18.96 -4.33 -7.80
C MET A 382 17.93 -5.27 -7.18
N VAL A 383 16.65 -5.19 -7.57
CA VAL A 383 15.61 -6.14 -7.14
C VAL A 383 15.92 -7.56 -7.56
N GLY A 384 16.39 -7.76 -8.81
CA GLY A 384 16.85 -9.07 -9.28
C GLY A 384 18.05 -9.60 -8.49
N GLU A 385 18.99 -8.73 -8.09
CA GLU A 385 20.14 -9.09 -7.28
C GLU A 385 19.75 -9.42 -5.83
N LEU A 386 18.83 -8.65 -5.20
CA LEU A 386 18.25 -8.95 -3.90
C LEU A 386 17.58 -10.33 -3.91
N HIS A 387 16.75 -10.61 -4.93
CA HIS A 387 16.11 -11.91 -5.08
C HIS A 387 17.13 -13.06 -5.17
N ARG A 388 18.17 -12.92 -6.02
CA ARG A 388 19.24 -13.95 -6.15
C ARG A 388 20.03 -14.15 -4.88
N ALA A 389 20.17 -13.12 -4.06
CA ALA A 389 20.81 -13.20 -2.74
C ALA A 389 19.91 -13.81 -1.65
N GLY A 390 18.65 -14.16 -1.96
CA GLY A 390 17.70 -14.74 -1.02
C GLY A 390 17.06 -13.73 -0.07
N VAL A 391 17.13 -12.44 -0.37
CA VAL A 391 16.38 -11.41 0.39
C VAL A 391 14.89 -11.59 0.10
N PRO A 392 14.03 -11.72 1.12
CA PRO A 392 12.61 -11.88 0.90
C PRO A 392 12.00 -10.58 0.32
N LEU A 393 11.21 -10.73 -0.75
CA LEU A 393 10.51 -9.63 -1.41
C LEU A 393 9.00 -9.75 -1.15
N MET A 394 8.32 -8.62 -0.98
CA MET A 394 6.87 -8.55 -0.95
C MET A 394 6.38 -7.54 -1.99
N VAL A 395 5.27 -7.85 -2.65
CA VAL A 395 4.56 -6.92 -3.53
C VAL A 395 3.94 -5.81 -2.68
N GLY A 396 4.14 -4.58 -3.09
CA GLY A 396 3.48 -3.39 -2.58
C GLY A 396 3.48 -2.32 -3.65
N THR A 397 2.41 -1.56 -3.75
CA THR A 397 2.21 -0.63 -4.88
C THR A 397 2.58 0.80 -4.57
N ASP A 398 2.35 1.24 -3.33
CA ASP A 398 2.36 2.64 -2.94
C ASP A 398 1.23 3.45 -3.60
N VAL A 399 0.06 2.81 -3.76
CA VAL A 399 -1.18 3.52 -4.13
C VAL A 399 -1.35 4.74 -3.23
N GLY A 400 -1.70 5.86 -3.82
CA GLY A 400 -1.58 7.20 -3.25
C GLY A 400 -0.58 8.03 -4.05
N THR A 401 0.27 7.39 -4.84
CA THR A 401 1.23 8.02 -5.76
C THR A 401 0.67 8.11 -7.19
N CYS A 402 1.19 9.05 -7.98
CA CYS A 402 0.74 9.31 -9.34
C CYS A 402 0.80 8.08 -10.25
N GLY A 403 -0.30 7.81 -10.96
CA GLY A 403 -0.39 6.71 -11.93
C GLY A 403 -0.64 5.34 -11.33
N LEU A 404 -0.92 5.24 -10.02
CA LEU A 404 -1.24 3.99 -9.32
C LEU A 404 -2.73 3.93 -8.94
N PHE A 405 -3.30 2.75 -9.07
CA PHE A 405 -4.73 2.51 -8.86
C PHE A 405 -4.94 1.32 -7.92
N PRO A 406 -5.81 1.43 -6.91
CA PRO A 406 -6.05 0.36 -5.93
C PRO A 406 -6.37 -0.96 -6.62
N GLY A 407 -5.74 -2.03 -6.18
CA GLY A 407 -5.90 -3.37 -6.72
C GLY A 407 -5.24 -3.59 -8.10
N PHE A 408 -5.46 -2.71 -9.07
CA PHE A 408 -4.90 -2.84 -10.41
C PHE A 408 -3.37 -2.83 -10.44
N SER A 409 -2.76 -1.93 -9.66
CA SER A 409 -1.30 -1.74 -9.67
C SER A 409 -0.51 -2.91 -9.07
N VAL A 410 -1.16 -3.82 -8.34
CA VAL A 410 -0.55 -5.09 -7.91
C VAL A 410 -0.12 -5.94 -9.10
N HIS A 411 -0.92 -5.94 -10.16
CA HIS A 411 -0.58 -6.68 -11.38
C HIS A 411 0.54 -6.01 -12.18
N ASP A 412 0.64 -4.66 -12.13
CA ASP A 412 1.76 -3.92 -12.71
C ASP A 412 3.05 -4.26 -11.96
N GLU A 413 3.02 -4.25 -10.63
CA GLU A 413 4.16 -4.61 -9.77
C GLU A 413 4.63 -6.05 -10.01
N LEU A 414 3.70 -7.01 -10.15
CA LEU A 414 4.03 -8.40 -10.53
C LEU A 414 4.77 -8.47 -11.87
N GLY A 415 4.35 -7.67 -12.86
CA GLY A 415 5.02 -7.56 -14.15
C GLY A 415 6.45 -7.04 -14.01
N LEU A 416 6.65 -5.97 -13.25
CA LEU A 416 7.95 -5.36 -12.99
C LEU A 416 8.89 -6.27 -12.19
N LEU A 417 8.36 -7.07 -11.26
CA LEU A 417 9.17 -8.09 -10.58
C LEU A 417 9.68 -9.16 -11.55
N VAL A 418 8.86 -9.58 -12.52
CA VAL A 418 9.31 -10.53 -13.55
C VAL A 418 10.32 -9.87 -14.49
N GLU A 419 10.14 -8.61 -14.86
CA GLU A 419 11.12 -7.82 -15.61
C GLU A 419 12.44 -7.67 -14.86
N ALA A 420 12.41 -7.53 -13.54
CA ALA A 420 13.59 -7.52 -12.67
C ALA A 420 14.32 -8.89 -12.60
N GLY A 421 13.73 -9.96 -13.17
CA GLY A 421 14.31 -11.29 -13.28
C GLY A 421 13.79 -12.33 -12.31
N LEU A 422 12.66 -12.08 -11.64
CA LEU A 422 11.96 -13.11 -10.88
C LEU A 422 11.22 -14.05 -11.85
N THR A 423 11.11 -15.33 -11.48
CA THR A 423 10.17 -16.21 -12.17
C THR A 423 8.73 -15.82 -11.81
N PRO A 424 7.73 -16.09 -12.67
CA PRO A 424 6.33 -15.85 -12.33
C PRO A 424 5.90 -16.52 -11.00
N MET A 425 6.41 -17.71 -10.69
CA MET A 425 6.17 -18.38 -9.41
C MET A 425 6.76 -17.58 -8.24
N ALA A 426 7.96 -17.01 -8.38
CA ALA A 426 8.59 -16.20 -7.34
C ALA A 426 7.86 -14.85 -7.15
N ALA A 427 7.37 -14.24 -8.24
CA ALA A 427 6.55 -13.03 -8.16
C ALA A 427 5.22 -13.30 -7.45
N LEU A 428 4.54 -14.42 -7.78
CA LEU A 428 3.34 -14.84 -7.04
C LEU A 428 3.63 -15.14 -5.57
N HIS A 429 4.80 -15.73 -5.25
CA HIS A 429 5.21 -15.94 -3.86
C HIS A 429 5.34 -14.61 -3.10
N ALA A 430 5.93 -13.59 -3.73
CA ALA A 430 6.07 -12.25 -3.17
C ALA A 430 4.72 -11.53 -2.97
N ALA A 431 3.68 -11.93 -3.72
CA ALA A 431 2.32 -11.37 -3.60
C ALA A 431 1.38 -12.21 -2.70
N THR A 432 1.82 -13.37 -2.18
CA THR A 432 0.93 -14.29 -1.47
C THR A 432 1.57 -14.87 -0.21
N ALA A 433 2.51 -15.78 -0.36
CA ALA A 433 3.07 -16.57 0.75
C ALA A 433 4.02 -15.77 1.65
N GLU A 434 4.87 -14.90 1.08
CA GLU A 434 5.76 -14.06 1.89
C GLU A 434 4.99 -12.99 2.69
N PRO A 435 3.98 -12.27 2.13
CA PRO A 435 3.06 -11.44 2.91
C PRO A 435 2.39 -12.19 4.07
N ALA A 436 1.87 -13.39 3.82
CA ALA A 436 1.24 -14.21 4.86
C ALA A 436 2.23 -14.58 5.97
N SER A 437 3.45 -14.95 5.61
CA SER A 437 4.54 -15.23 6.56
C SER A 437 4.91 -13.99 7.38
N PHE A 438 4.97 -12.82 6.73
CA PHE A 438 5.26 -11.54 7.38
C PHE A 438 4.19 -11.18 8.42
N LEU A 439 2.92 -11.32 8.06
CA LEU A 439 1.78 -10.98 8.91
C LEU A 439 1.44 -12.07 9.94
N GLY A 440 2.07 -13.24 9.88
CA GLY A 440 1.68 -14.39 10.70
C GLY A 440 0.26 -14.89 10.38
N ALA A 441 -0.22 -14.65 9.17
CA ALA A 441 -1.59 -14.92 8.76
C ALA A 441 -1.75 -16.31 8.13
N ARG A 442 -2.97 -16.86 8.20
CA ARG A 442 -3.32 -18.13 7.55
C ARG A 442 -3.77 -17.96 6.09
N THR A 443 -3.32 -16.90 5.42
CA THR A 443 -3.57 -16.58 4.01
C THR A 443 -2.42 -17.08 3.12
N GLY A 444 -2.42 -16.74 1.83
CA GLY A 444 -1.30 -16.91 0.90
C GLY A 444 -0.99 -18.38 0.51
N ARG A 445 -1.85 -19.33 0.88
CA ARG A 445 -1.72 -20.75 0.57
C ARG A 445 -3.06 -21.40 0.28
N ILE A 446 -3.05 -22.44 -0.57
CA ILE A 446 -4.23 -23.28 -0.79
C ILE A 446 -4.00 -24.62 -0.08
N ALA A 447 -4.34 -24.64 1.21
CA ALA A 447 -4.18 -25.81 2.07
C ALA A 447 -5.30 -25.84 3.12
N ARG A 448 -5.53 -27.04 3.67
CA ARG A 448 -6.51 -27.21 4.76
C ARG A 448 -6.17 -26.29 5.94
N HIS A 449 -7.20 -25.69 6.53
CA HIS A 449 -7.14 -24.72 7.63
C HIS A 449 -6.56 -23.34 7.29
N CYS A 450 -6.23 -23.09 6.02
CA CYS A 450 -5.93 -21.75 5.56
C CYS A 450 -7.22 -20.95 5.34
N ALA A 451 -7.08 -19.63 5.35
CA ALA A 451 -8.18 -18.72 5.02
C ALA A 451 -8.62 -18.93 3.57
N ALA A 452 -9.92 -18.86 3.35
CA ALA A 452 -10.51 -18.99 2.02
C ALA A 452 -10.49 -17.64 1.30
N ASP A 453 -9.29 -17.22 0.91
CA ASP A 453 -9.00 -16.06 0.08
C ASP A 453 -8.31 -16.58 -1.20
N LEU A 454 -9.03 -16.58 -2.32
CA LEU A 454 -8.63 -17.27 -3.55
C LEU A 454 -8.94 -16.41 -4.79
N VAL A 455 -8.15 -16.58 -5.85
CA VAL A 455 -8.41 -15.95 -7.16
C VAL A 455 -8.47 -17.02 -8.23
N MET A 456 -9.55 -17.02 -9.02
CA MET A 456 -9.77 -17.86 -10.18
C MET A 456 -9.35 -17.10 -11.43
N LEU A 457 -8.51 -17.70 -12.26
CA LEU A 457 -7.94 -17.11 -13.46
C LEU A 457 -8.30 -17.93 -14.70
N ASP A 458 -8.61 -17.25 -15.80
CA ASP A 458 -8.89 -17.87 -17.10
C ASP A 458 -7.65 -18.37 -17.83
N ALA A 459 -6.45 -17.91 -17.42
CA ALA A 459 -5.21 -18.28 -18.09
C ALA A 459 -4.07 -18.50 -17.08
N ASN A 460 -3.05 -19.26 -17.50
CA ASN A 460 -1.93 -19.66 -16.65
C ASN A 460 -0.99 -18.48 -16.33
N PRO A 461 -0.92 -18.01 -15.08
CA PRO A 461 -0.04 -16.91 -14.69
C PRO A 461 1.46 -17.32 -14.69
N LEU A 462 1.77 -18.60 -14.77
CA LEU A 462 3.15 -19.08 -14.82
C LEU A 462 3.74 -19.04 -16.24
N THR A 463 2.90 -19.01 -17.27
CA THR A 463 3.35 -18.82 -18.66
C THR A 463 3.53 -17.35 -18.99
N GLU A 464 2.66 -16.49 -18.42
CA GLU A 464 2.70 -15.05 -18.55
C GLU A 464 2.09 -14.45 -17.29
N ILE A 465 2.85 -13.66 -16.54
CA ILE A 465 2.40 -13.10 -15.25
C ILE A 465 1.22 -12.13 -15.45
N GLY A 466 1.10 -11.47 -16.60
CA GLY A 466 -0.03 -10.62 -16.95
C GLY A 466 -1.39 -11.34 -16.94
N ASN A 467 -1.40 -12.67 -17.01
CA ASN A 467 -2.62 -13.49 -16.87
C ASN A 467 -3.27 -13.40 -15.49
N THR A 468 -2.59 -12.86 -14.48
CA THR A 468 -3.19 -12.52 -13.18
C THR A 468 -4.32 -11.51 -13.28
N ARG A 469 -4.38 -10.70 -14.36
CA ARG A 469 -5.48 -9.77 -14.66
C ARG A 469 -6.74 -10.46 -15.19
N ARG A 470 -6.62 -11.70 -15.68
CA ARG A 470 -7.72 -12.46 -16.29
C ARG A 470 -8.53 -13.18 -15.22
N ILE A 471 -9.12 -12.39 -14.33
CA ILE A 471 -9.86 -12.88 -13.15
C ILE A 471 -11.27 -13.31 -13.58
N ASP A 472 -11.59 -14.58 -13.34
CA ASP A 472 -12.92 -15.18 -13.53
C ASP A 472 -13.78 -15.04 -12.25
N GLY A 473 -13.14 -15.11 -11.09
CA GLY A 473 -13.81 -14.96 -9.81
C GLY A 473 -12.83 -14.77 -8.65
N VAL A 474 -13.34 -14.32 -7.52
CA VAL A 474 -12.59 -14.11 -6.27
C VAL A 474 -13.34 -14.73 -5.11
N VAL A 475 -12.61 -15.40 -4.23
CA VAL A 475 -13.13 -15.75 -2.90
C VAL A 475 -12.42 -14.85 -1.89
N VAL A 476 -13.18 -14.06 -1.17
CA VAL A 476 -12.69 -13.21 -0.08
C VAL A 476 -13.44 -13.55 1.21
N ARG A 477 -12.70 -13.91 2.26
CA ARG A 477 -13.27 -14.35 3.54
C ARG A 477 -14.34 -15.45 3.35
N GLY A 478 -14.11 -16.37 2.41
CA GLY A 478 -15.00 -17.48 2.07
C GLY A 478 -16.21 -17.13 1.19
N ARG A 479 -16.46 -15.85 0.92
CA ARG A 479 -17.52 -15.40 0.02
C ARG A 479 -17.02 -15.47 -1.42
N HIS A 480 -17.67 -16.26 -2.25
CA HIS A 480 -17.40 -16.35 -3.69
C HIS A 480 -18.09 -15.21 -4.44
N LEU A 481 -17.33 -14.52 -5.25
CA LEU A 481 -17.76 -13.49 -6.19
C LEU A 481 -17.37 -13.97 -7.59
N ASP A 482 -18.36 -14.24 -8.41
CA ASP A 482 -18.14 -14.59 -9.82
C ASP A 482 -17.83 -13.33 -10.67
N ARG A 483 -17.56 -13.52 -11.96
CA ARG A 483 -17.24 -12.40 -12.84
C ARG A 483 -18.34 -11.33 -12.86
N ALA A 484 -19.60 -11.71 -12.86
CA ALA A 484 -20.72 -10.78 -12.89
C ALA A 484 -20.77 -9.91 -11.60
N ALA A 485 -20.52 -10.52 -10.44
CA ALA A 485 -20.42 -9.80 -9.17
C ALA A 485 -19.21 -8.84 -9.15
N LEU A 486 -18.05 -9.26 -9.66
CA LEU A 486 -16.86 -8.41 -9.76
C LEU A 486 -17.08 -7.23 -10.73
N ASP A 487 -17.75 -7.45 -11.86
CA ASP A 487 -18.14 -6.39 -12.80
C ASP A 487 -19.14 -5.41 -12.15
N GLY A 488 -20.01 -5.92 -11.27
CA GLY A 488 -20.90 -5.12 -10.46
C GLY A 488 -20.16 -4.21 -9.49
N LEU A 489 -19.10 -4.73 -8.83
CA LEU A 489 -18.24 -3.92 -7.95
C LEU A 489 -17.55 -2.80 -8.73
N LEU A 490 -16.98 -3.11 -9.90
CA LEU A 490 -16.30 -2.11 -10.74
C LEU A 490 -17.28 -1.01 -11.18
N ARG A 491 -18.49 -1.36 -11.61
CA ARG A 491 -19.52 -0.36 -11.95
C ARG A 491 -19.90 0.50 -10.74
N GLY A 492 -20.11 -0.11 -9.56
CA GLY A 492 -20.44 0.63 -8.35
C GLY A 492 -19.34 1.61 -7.94
N VAL A 493 -18.06 1.26 -8.14
CA VAL A 493 -16.94 2.18 -7.90
C VAL A 493 -16.93 3.32 -8.91
N GLU A 494 -17.15 3.05 -10.19
CA GLU A 494 -17.23 4.08 -11.25
C GLU A 494 -18.36 5.07 -10.96
N GLU A 495 -19.53 4.59 -10.57
CA GLU A 495 -20.68 5.40 -10.15
C GLU A 495 -20.36 6.23 -8.89
N ALA A 496 -19.74 5.64 -7.88
CA ALA A 496 -19.33 6.35 -6.67
C ALA A 496 -18.29 7.44 -6.97
N ALA A 497 -17.30 7.17 -7.82
CA ALA A 497 -16.29 8.14 -8.23
C ALA A 497 -16.91 9.33 -8.97
N ALA A 498 -17.89 9.08 -9.85
CA ALA A 498 -18.64 10.12 -10.54
C ALA A 498 -19.45 10.98 -9.56
N ALA A 499 -20.21 10.36 -8.65
CA ALA A 499 -21.00 11.07 -7.63
C ALA A 499 -20.12 11.95 -6.72
N MET A 500 -18.99 11.42 -6.23
CA MET A 500 -18.02 12.18 -5.42
C MET A 500 -17.41 13.35 -6.21
N SER A 501 -17.31 13.24 -7.54
CA SER A 501 -16.83 14.31 -8.40
C SER A 501 -17.86 15.43 -8.57
N GLU A 502 -19.14 15.09 -8.66
CA GLU A 502 -20.26 16.05 -8.78
C GLU A 502 -20.50 16.80 -7.46
N GLU A 503 -20.35 16.13 -6.33
CA GLU A 503 -20.53 16.73 -5.00
C GLU A 503 -19.37 17.65 -4.62
N ALA A 504 -18.22 17.55 -5.27
CA ALA A 504 -17.05 18.34 -4.96
C ALA A 504 -17.24 19.79 -5.43
N PRO A 505 -16.81 20.82 -4.64
CA PRO A 505 -16.76 22.19 -5.10
C PRO A 505 -15.94 22.31 -6.39
N ALA A 506 -16.36 23.18 -7.33
CA ALA A 506 -15.61 23.40 -8.55
C ALA A 506 -14.14 23.80 -8.26
N GLY A 507 -13.20 23.08 -8.84
CA GLY A 507 -11.77 23.26 -8.61
C GLY A 507 -11.27 22.72 -7.25
N ALA A 508 -12.06 21.89 -6.57
CA ALA A 508 -11.60 21.18 -5.37
C ALA A 508 -10.48 20.22 -5.77
N VAL A 509 -9.37 20.34 -5.06
CA VAL A 509 -8.26 19.39 -5.13
C VAL A 509 -8.23 18.69 -3.77
N ALA A 510 -8.43 17.37 -3.76
CA ALA A 510 -8.31 16.62 -2.52
C ALA A 510 -6.86 16.70 -2.05
N ALA A 511 -6.67 16.75 -0.74
CA ALA A 511 -5.37 16.46 -0.14
C ALA A 511 -5.12 14.96 -0.37
N VAL A 512 -4.61 14.64 -1.54
CA VAL A 512 -4.22 13.30 -1.94
C VAL A 512 -2.73 13.28 -2.16
N GLY A 513 -2.20 12.21 -1.91
CA GLY A 513 -0.82 11.86 -2.07
C GLY A 513 -0.61 10.68 -1.15
N CYS A 514 0.17 9.72 -1.58
CA CYS A 514 0.85 8.90 -0.61
C CYS A 514 1.30 9.83 0.51
N PRO A 515 1.07 9.51 1.79
CA PRO A 515 1.80 10.18 2.86
C PRO A 515 3.30 10.19 2.61
N CYS A 516 3.76 9.41 1.63
CA CYS A 516 5.12 9.41 1.16
C CYS A 516 5.43 10.53 0.14
N HIS A 517 4.46 11.21 -0.48
CA HIS A 517 4.70 12.06 -1.65
C HIS A 517 3.93 13.40 -1.71
N GLY A 518 3.33 13.85 -0.62
CA GLY A 518 2.76 15.20 -0.48
C GLY A 518 1.31 15.36 -0.95
N ALA A 519 0.61 16.24 -0.26
CA ALA A 519 -0.77 16.60 -0.56
C ALA A 519 -0.87 18.04 -1.06
N ALA A 520 -1.81 18.29 -1.97
CA ALA A 520 -2.17 19.66 -2.33
C ALA A 520 -2.80 20.38 -1.13
N PRO A 521 -2.49 21.67 -0.87
CA PRO A 521 -3.12 22.41 0.21
C PRO A 521 -4.62 22.53 -0.04
N ALA A 522 -5.43 22.19 0.97
CA ALA A 522 -6.87 22.40 0.93
C ALA A 522 -7.15 23.90 0.71
N GLY A 523 -7.68 24.24 -0.47
CA GLY A 523 -8.05 25.62 -0.80
C GLY A 523 -7.20 26.35 -1.84
N SER A 524 -6.19 25.72 -2.45
CA SER A 524 -5.51 26.30 -3.61
C SER A 524 -6.45 26.30 -4.82
N ARG A 525 -7.07 27.44 -5.11
CA ARG A 525 -7.79 27.62 -6.38
C ARG A 525 -6.73 27.63 -7.50
N MET A 526 -6.82 26.63 -8.40
CA MET A 526 -6.09 26.73 -9.66
C MET A 526 -6.47 28.06 -10.33
N ARG A 527 -5.51 28.96 -10.50
CA ARG A 527 -5.68 30.08 -11.42
C ARG A 527 -5.65 29.47 -12.81
N ALA A 528 -6.81 29.50 -13.49
CA ALA A 528 -6.86 29.25 -14.91
C ALA A 528 -5.89 30.24 -15.59
N ALA A 529 -4.89 29.71 -16.26
CA ALA A 529 -4.03 30.44 -17.18
C ALA A 529 -4.62 30.31 -18.60
#